data_7ab9ae0744d7514c27843eab2a579bf3
#
_entry.id   7ab9ae0744d7514c27843eab2a579bf3
#
_cell.length_a   1.000
_cell.length_b   1.000
_cell.length_c   1.000
_cell.angle_alpha   90.00
_cell.angle_beta   90.00
_cell.angle_gamma   90.00
#
_symmetry.space_group_name_H-M   'P 1'
#
loop_
_entity.id
_entity.type
_entity.pdbx_description
1 polymer ?
#
loop_
_entity_poly.entity_id
_entity_poly.type
_entity_poly.pdbx_seq_one_letter_code
_entity_poly.pdbx_strand_id
1 'polypeptide(L)' 'MALSLHNYNIVRVNDKGNIVNCTVIKMCKDYAVIKLDGKKYKVPYGVMDEVVGHELLMPE' A
#
# COMPACT_ATOMS: atom_id res chain seq x y z
N MET A 1 -13.26 -5.79 8.37
CA MET A 1 -12.16 -5.57 9.31
C MET A 1 -11.17 -4.58 8.73
N ALA A 2 -10.78 -3.60 9.49
CA ALA A 2 -9.84 -2.60 9.00
C ALA A 2 -8.41 -3.13 9.03
N LEU A 3 -7.63 -2.79 8.00
CA LEU A 3 -6.21 -3.08 8.00
C LEU A 3 -5.50 -2.17 8.98
N SER A 4 -4.55 -2.71 9.72
CA SER A 4 -3.69 -1.92 10.59
C SER A 4 -2.54 -1.38 9.72
N LEU A 5 -2.76 -0.19 9.18
CA LEU A 5 -1.90 0.36 8.15
C LEU A 5 -1.10 1.54 8.68
N HIS A 6 0.19 1.57 8.36
CA HIS A 6 1.10 2.65 8.73
C HIS A 6 1.92 3.09 7.52
N ASN A 7 2.49 4.29 7.59
CA ASN A 7 3.41 4.75 6.54
C ASN A 7 4.55 3.75 6.39
N TYR A 8 5.00 3.58 5.16
CA TYR A 8 6.06 2.65 4.74
C TYR A 8 5.67 1.18 4.85
N ASN A 9 4.41 0.86 5.16
CA ASN A 9 3.94 -0.50 4.97
C ASN A 9 3.96 -0.85 3.48
N ILE A 10 4.29 -2.09 3.19
CA ILE A 10 4.15 -2.63 1.85
C ILE A 10 2.82 -3.36 1.82
N VAL A 11 1.94 -2.94 0.93
CA VAL A 11 0.60 -3.50 0.83
C VAL A 11 0.40 -4.16 -0.51
N ARG A 12 -0.41 -5.20 -0.52
CA ARG A 12 -0.82 -5.82 -1.77
C ARG A 12 -2.09 -5.13 -2.26
N VAL A 13 -2.01 -4.58 -3.45
CA VAL A 13 -3.13 -3.91 -4.11
C VAL A 13 -3.65 -4.82 -5.20
N ASN A 14 -4.96 -5.08 -5.16
CA ASN A 14 -5.64 -5.86 -6.19
C ASN A 14 -6.59 -4.92 -6.92
N ASP A 15 -6.21 -4.52 -8.12
CA ASP A 15 -7.02 -3.66 -8.97
C ASP A 15 -7.49 -4.46 -10.18
N LYS A 16 -8.73 -4.91 -10.13
CA LYS A 16 -9.38 -5.65 -11.23
C LYS A 16 -8.55 -6.85 -11.68
N GLY A 17 -8.00 -7.58 -10.73
CA GLY A 17 -7.19 -8.76 -11.02
C GLY A 17 -5.71 -8.49 -11.20
N ASN A 18 -5.31 -7.22 -11.28
CA ASN A 18 -3.90 -6.85 -11.30
C ASN A 18 -3.41 -6.72 -9.86
N ILE A 19 -2.48 -7.59 -9.48
CA ILE A 19 -1.98 -7.66 -8.12
C ILE A 19 -0.55 -7.13 -8.09
N VAL A 20 -0.33 -6.08 -7.30
CA VAL A 20 1.00 -5.47 -7.14
C VAL A 20 1.25 -5.14 -5.68
N ASN A 21 2.51 -5.14 -5.29
CA ASN A 21 2.92 -4.71 -3.95
C ASN A 21 3.43 -3.28 -4.05
N CYS A 22 2.90 -2.41 -3.20
CA CYS A 22 3.23 -0.98 -3.22
C CYS A 22 3.56 -0.51 -1.81
N THR A 23 4.40 0.51 -1.72
CA THR A 23 4.75 1.10 -0.43
C THR A 23 3.83 2.27 -0.13
N VAL A 24 3.24 2.27 1.07
CA VAL A 24 2.40 3.37 1.53
C VAL A 24 3.29 4.53 1.94
N ILE A 25 3.08 5.69 1.33
CA ILE A 25 3.85 6.90 1.63
C ILE A 25 3.08 7.78 2.60
N LYS A 26 1.77 7.90 2.41
CA LYS A 26 0.94 8.77 3.22
C LYS A 26 -0.47 8.21 3.27
N MET A 27 -1.07 8.24 4.45
CA MET A 27 -2.45 7.82 4.62
C MET A 27 -3.35 9.03 4.70
N CYS A 28 -4.38 9.04 3.87
CA CYS A 28 -5.42 10.07 3.87
C CYS A 28 -6.73 9.45 4.34
N LYS A 29 -7.78 10.25 4.42
CA LYS A 29 -9.05 9.79 4.98
C LYS A 29 -9.69 8.67 4.15
N ASP A 30 -9.76 8.85 2.83
CA ASP A 30 -10.48 7.92 1.96
C ASP A 30 -9.55 7.11 1.06
N TYR A 31 -8.27 7.42 1.05
CA TYR A 31 -7.29 6.77 0.20
C TYR A 31 -5.91 6.87 0.82
N ALA A 32 -4.97 6.14 0.26
CA ALA A 32 -3.57 6.29 0.61
C ALA A 32 -2.77 6.66 -0.63
N VAL A 33 -1.67 7.39 -0.44
CA VAL A 33 -0.70 7.63 -1.49
C VAL A 33 0.30 6.50 -1.41
N ILE A 34 0.47 5.78 -2.51
CA ILE A 34 1.43 4.68 -2.59
C ILE A 34 2.51 5.02 -3.60
N LYS A 35 3.62 4.34 -3.48
CA LYS A 35 4.72 4.46 -4.43
C LYS A 35 4.93 3.13 -5.14
N LEU A 36 5.00 3.17 -6.46
CA LEU A 36 5.26 2.02 -7.30
C LEU A 36 6.16 2.45 -8.46
N ASP A 37 7.32 1.81 -8.60
CA ASP A 37 8.29 2.11 -9.66
C ASP A 37 8.67 3.59 -9.72
N GLY A 38 8.85 4.20 -8.54
CA GLY A 38 9.26 5.59 -8.44
C GLY A 38 8.16 6.62 -8.68
N LYS A 39 6.94 6.16 -8.94
CA LYS A 39 5.79 7.03 -9.15
C LYS A 39 4.82 6.92 -7.97
N LYS A 40 4.10 8.00 -7.71
CA LYS A 40 3.12 8.05 -6.62
C LYS A 40 1.72 7.98 -7.20
N TYR A 41 0.86 7.23 -6.53
CA TYR A 41 -0.53 7.05 -6.93
C TYR A 41 -1.44 7.18 -5.71
N LYS A 42 -2.66 7.65 -5.95
CA LYS A 42 -3.71 7.65 -4.93
C LYS A 42 -4.55 6.39 -5.11
N VAL A 43 -4.64 5.59 -4.06
CA VAL A 43 -5.32 4.30 -4.13
C VAL A 43 -6.33 4.19 -2.99
N PRO A 44 -7.60 3.88 -3.30
CA PRO A 44 -8.60 3.69 -2.25
C PRO A 44 -8.25 2.49 -1.37
N TYR A 45 -8.61 2.57 -0.10
CA TYR A 45 -8.32 1.46 0.82
C TYR A 45 -9.03 0.17 0.42
N GLY A 46 -10.15 0.27 -0.29
CA GLY A 46 -10.92 -0.91 -0.68
C GLY A 46 -10.20 -1.87 -1.63
N VAL A 47 -9.16 -1.41 -2.33
CA VAL A 47 -8.39 -2.28 -3.23
C VAL A 47 -7.12 -2.83 -2.57
N MET A 48 -6.86 -2.48 -1.32
CA MET A 48 -5.74 -3.00 -0.56
C MET A 48 -6.15 -4.27 0.14
N ASP A 49 -5.54 -5.40 -0.24
CA ASP A 49 -5.89 -6.70 0.32
C ASP A 49 -5.28 -6.95 1.69
N GLU A 50 -3.96 -6.76 1.80
CA GLU A 50 -3.28 -7.04 3.05
C GLU A 50 -1.95 -6.33 3.11
N VAL A 51 -1.45 -6.16 4.33
CA VAL A 51 -0.11 -5.66 4.59
C VAL A 51 0.83 -6.85 4.48
N VAL A 52 1.79 -6.79 3.55
CA VAL A 52 2.72 -7.88 3.31
C VAL A 52 4.11 -7.61 3.87
N GLY A 53 4.37 -6.40 4.34
CA GLY A 53 5.65 -6.07 4.92
C GLY A 53 5.77 -4.61 5.32
N HIS A 54 6.97 -4.22 5.67
CA HIS A 54 7.27 -2.84 6.03
C HIS A 54 8.64 -2.50 5.48
N GLU A 55 8.72 -1.43 4.69
CA GLU A 55 9.94 -1.10 3.94
C GLU A 55 11.16 -0.92 4.84
N LEU A 56 10.97 -0.30 6.01
CA LEU A 56 12.07 -0.03 6.92
C LEU A 56 12.52 -1.24 7.74
N LEU A 57 11.72 -2.31 7.75
CA LEU A 57 12.00 -3.50 8.55
C LEU A 57 12.41 -4.70 7.70
N MET A 58 12.34 -4.58 6.38
CA MET A 58 12.69 -5.69 5.50
C MET A 58 14.18 -5.71 5.24
N PRO A 59 14.82 -6.90 5.31
CA PRO A 59 16.22 -7.01 4.93
C PRO A 59 16.37 -6.78 3.43
N GLU A 60 17.49 -6.30 3.07
CA GLU A 60 17.82 -6.10 1.66
C GLU A 60 18.37 -7.36 1.03
#